data_baa6cab659cc9cac573a9bcad8e252eb
#
_entry.id   baa6cab659cc9cac573a9bcad8e252eb
#
_cell.length_a   1.000
_cell.length_b   1.000
_cell.length_c   1.000
_cell.angle_alpha   90.00
_cell.angle_beta   90.00
_cell.angle_gamma   90.00
#
_symmetry.space_group_name_H-M   'P 1'
#
loop_
_entity.id
_entity.type
_entity.pdbx_description
1 polymer ?
#
loop_
_entity_poly.entity_id
_entity_poly.type
_entity_poly.pdbx_seq_one_letter_code
_entity_poly.pdbx_strand_id
1 'polypeptide(L)'
;YALLGLFLGGWYLGYWSGNFALLLFVLSVVTFCYWLAERLVFLPRRKAAAATLEAQDAERRAKLGQLGIAKVDGDLDAAKRAVLAQPWWLDWTAGLFPVILAVFLLRSFLFEPFKIPSGSMIPTLMVGDLILVNKYHYGVRLPVINKLIIPNHSPQRGDVMVFRYPRDTSVDYIKRVIGVPGDEISY
;
A
#
# COMPACT_ATOMS: atom_id res chain seq x y z
N TYR A 1 -12.53 -3.82 -7.59
CA TYR A 1 -13.43 -3.69 -6.41
C TYR A 1 -14.09 -5.02 -6.06
N ALA A 2 -14.56 -5.83 -7.03
CA ALA A 2 -15.19 -7.13 -6.76
C ALA A 2 -14.28 -8.10 -5.98
N LEU A 3 -13.01 -8.21 -6.35
CA LEU A 3 -12.01 -9.02 -5.63
C LEU A 3 -11.75 -8.52 -4.21
N LEU A 4 -11.73 -7.20 -4.01
CA LEU A 4 -11.61 -6.60 -2.69
C LEU A 4 -12.86 -6.88 -1.84
N GLY A 5 -14.05 -6.76 -2.44
CA GLY A 5 -15.31 -7.11 -1.79
C GLY A 5 -15.40 -8.58 -1.40
N LEU A 6 -14.96 -9.49 -2.27
CA LEU A 6 -14.86 -10.92 -2.00
C LEU A 6 -13.87 -11.22 -0.87
N PHE A 7 -12.70 -10.56 -0.87
CA PHE A 7 -11.71 -10.72 0.18
C PHE A 7 -12.23 -10.24 1.54
N LEU A 8 -12.79 -9.02 1.60
CA LEU A 8 -13.36 -8.46 2.82
C LEU A 8 -14.58 -9.25 3.30
N GLY A 9 -15.44 -9.69 2.38
CA GLY A 9 -16.61 -10.52 2.68
C GLY A 9 -16.21 -11.88 3.25
N GLY A 10 -15.23 -12.54 2.65
CA GLY A 10 -14.73 -13.82 3.15
C GLY A 10 -14.04 -13.71 4.51
N TRP A 11 -13.33 -12.61 4.76
CA TRP A 11 -12.77 -12.30 6.08
C TRP A 11 -13.88 -12.04 7.11
N TYR A 12 -14.87 -11.22 6.79
CA TYR A 12 -16.01 -10.95 7.66
C TYR A 12 -16.80 -12.22 8.00
N LEU A 13 -16.97 -13.13 7.04
CA LEU A 13 -17.63 -14.41 7.21
C LEU A 13 -16.76 -15.50 7.87
N GLY A 14 -15.49 -15.19 8.20
CA GLY A 14 -14.59 -16.11 8.89
C GLY A 14 -14.00 -17.23 8.04
N TYR A 15 -14.12 -17.14 6.69
CA TYR A 15 -13.54 -18.15 5.80
C TYR A 15 -12.01 -18.15 5.78
N TRP A 16 -11.39 -17.03 6.14
CA TRP A 16 -9.94 -16.94 6.35
C TRP A 16 -9.59 -15.98 7.48
N SER A 17 -8.52 -16.28 8.19
CA SER A 17 -7.93 -15.37 9.17
C SER A 17 -7.46 -14.11 8.45
N GLY A 18 -7.93 -12.95 8.90
CA GLY A 18 -7.63 -11.66 8.28
C GLY A 18 -6.14 -11.33 8.31
N ASN A 19 -5.42 -11.70 7.26
CA ASN A 19 -4.03 -11.28 7.11
C ASN A 19 -4.00 -9.88 6.49
N PHE A 20 -3.91 -8.86 7.35
CA PHE A 20 -3.90 -7.47 6.91
C PHE A 20 -2.69 -7.14 6.01
N ALA A 21 -1.55 -7.82 6.19
CA ALA A 21 -0.40 -7.66 5.33
C ALA A 21 -0.67 -8.18 3.90
N LEU A 22 -1.39 -9.30 3.79
CA LEU A 22 -1.84 -9.84 2.51
C LEU A 22 -2.82 -8.89 1.82
N LEU A 23 -3.78 -8.32 2.57
CA LEU A 23 -4.70 -7.32 2.04
C LEU A 23 -3.96 -6.12 1.45
N LEU A 24 -3.05 -5.52 2.22
CA LEU A 24 -2.25 -4.38 1.75
C LEU A 24 -1.37 -4.75 0.56
N PHE A 25 -0.81 -5.96 0.52
CA PHE A 25 -0.03 -6.45 -0.61
C PHE A 25 -0.88 -6.54 -1.88
N VAL A 26 -2.03 -7.22 -1.81
CA VAL A 26 -2.96 -7.35 -2.96
C VAL A 26 -3.44 -5.97 -3.43
N LEU A 27 -3.80 -5.09 -2.50
CA LEU A 27 -4.23 -3.73 -2.83
C LEU A 27 -3.10 -2.93 -3.51
N SER A 28 -1.86 -3.07 -3.03
CA SER A 28 -0.67 -2.44 -3.65
C SER A 28 -0.44 -2.95 -5.07
N VAL A 29 -0.56 -4.27 -5.30
CA VAL A 29 -0.40 -4.87 -6.64
C VAL A 29 -1.49 -4.40 -7.58
N VAL A 30 -2.75 -4.39 -7.15
CA VAL A 30 -3.88 -3.94 -7.97
C VAL A 30 -3.72 -2.46 -8.35
N THR A 31 -3.45 -1.60 -7.37
CA THR A 31 -3.27 -0.15 -7.64
C THR A 31 -2.01 0.12 -8.47
N PHE A 32 -0.95 -0.67 -8.30
CA PHE A 32 0.24 -0.62 -9.17
C PHE A 32 -0.08 -0.94 -10.63
N CYS A 33 -0.88 -1.99 -10.89
CA CYS A 33 -1.30 -2.34 -12.24
C CYS A 33 -2.10 -1.19 -12.89
N TYR A 34 -3.00 -0.55 -12.16
CA TYR A 34 -3.72 0.64 -12.66
C TYR A 34 -2.78 1.82 -12.90
N TRP A 35 -1.84 2.07 -11.99
CA TRP A 35 -0.84 3.12 -12.14
C TRP A 35 0.05 2.89 -13.37
N LEU A 36 0.47 1.64 -13.58
CA LEU A 36 1.28 1.26 -14.74
C LEU A 36 0.49 1.41 -16.05
N ALA A 37 -0.77 0.97 -16.07
CA ALA A 37 -1.67 1.14 -17.21
C ALA A 37 -1.90 2.62 -17.54
N GLU A 38 -2.05 3.47 -16.52
CA GLU A 38 -2.13 4.92 -16.69
C GLU A 38 -0.87 5.45 -17.38
N ARG A 39 0.30 5.10 -16.88
CA ARG A 39 1.58 5.61 -17.39
C ARG A 39 1.89 5.14 -18.81
N LEU A 40 1.61 3.88 -19.12
CA LEU A 40 2.01 3.24 -20.38
C LEU A 40 0.93 3.30 -21.47
N VAL A 41 -0.34 3.36 -21.11
CA VAL A 41 -1.44 3.26 -22.08
C VAL A 41 -2.31 4.51 -22.11
N PHE A 42 -2.90 4.89 -20.97
CA PHE A 42 -3.92 5.94 -20.98
C PHE A 42 -3.33 7.33 -21.14
N LEU A 43 -2.26 7.67 -20.43
CA LEU A 43 -1.60 8.97 -20.55
C LEU A 43 -1.03 9.24 -21.95
N PRO A 44 -0.30 8.31 -22.60
CA PRO A 44 0.15 8.49 -23.97
C PRO A 44 -1.00 8.68 -24.98
N ARG A 45 -2.09 7.91 -24.82
CA ARG A 45 -3.28 8.05 -25.67
C ARG A 45 -3.94 9.42 -25.53
N ARG A 46 -4.08 9.92 -24.30
CA ARG A 46 -4.63 11.28 -24.06
C ARG A 46 -3.71 12.36 -24.61
N LYS A 47 -2.41 12.23 -24.47
CA LYS A 47 -1.43 13.15 -25.08
C LYS A 47 -1.49 13.14 -26.61
N ALA A 48 -1.59 11.96 -27.23
CA ALA A 48 -1.76 11.84 -28.67
C ALA A 48 -3.07 12.49 -29.14
N ALA A 49 -4.18 12.25 -28.44
CA ALA A 49 -5.45 12.88 -28.74
C ALA A 49 -5.41 14.42 -28.60
N ALA A 50 -4.73 14.94 -27.59
CA ALA A 50 -4.52 16.38 -27.44
C ALA A 50 -3.69 16.97 -28.60
N ALA A 51 -2.65 16.27 -29.04
CA ALA A 51 -1.83 16.70 -30.19
C ALA A 51 -2.63 16.68 -31.51
N THR A 52 -3.51 15.69 -31.70
CA THR A 52 -4.40 15.68 -32.89
C THR A 52 -5.40 16.82 -32.89
N LEU A 53 -5.93 17.21 -31.73
CA LEU A 53 -6.79 18.38 -31.58
C LEU A 53 -6.04 19.68 -31.93
N GLU A 54 -4.80 19.84 -31.50
CA GLU A 54 -3.97 20.99 -31.86
C GLU A 54 -3.75 21.10 -33.38
N ALA A 55 -3.40 19.96 -34.01
CA ALA A 55 -3.18 19.92 -35.45
C ALA A 55 -4.47 20.25 -36.23
N GLN A 56 -5.62 19.71 -35.80
CA GLN A 56 -6.92 20.03 -36.42
C GLN A 56 -7.33 21.49 -36.25
N ASP A 57 -7.10 22.09 -35.07
CA ASP A 57 -7.41 23.49 -34.83
C ASP A 57 -6.49 24.39 -35.65
N ALA A 58 -5.20 24.08 -35.76
CA ALA A 58 -4.27 24.81 -36.61
C ALA A 58 -4.68 24.76 -38.10
N GLU A 59 -5.08 23.60 -38.61
CA GLU A 59 -5.58 23.45 -39.98
C GLU A 59 -6.88 24.23 -40.20
N ARG A 60 -7.80 24.17 -39.25
CA ARG A 60 -9.06 24.93 -39.26
C ARG A 60 -8.79 26.43 -39.29
N ARG A 61 -7.89 26.94 -38.44
CA ARG A 61 -7.52 28.38 -38.43
C ARG A 61 -6.86 28.80 -39.72
N ALA A 62 -6.01 27.97 -40.31
CA ALA A 62 -5.39 28.25 -41.60
C ALA A 62 -6.43 28.36 -42.71
N LYS A 63 -7.40 27.44 -42.78
CA LYS A 63 -8.51 27.48 -43.76
C LYS A 63 -9.40 28.71 -43.58
N LEU A 64 -9.73 29.05 -42.33
CA LEU A 64 -10.56 30.26 -42.06
C LEU A 64 -9.81 31.56 -42.36
N GLY A 65 -8.50 31.59 -42.10
CA GLY A 65 -7.64 32.72 -42.49
C GLY A 65 -7.61 32.96 -43.99
N GLN A 66 -7.61 31.88 -44.81
CA GLN A 66 -7.71 32.00 -46.28
C GLN A 66 -9.07 32.58 -46.73
N LEU A 67 -10.12 32.39 -45.95
CA LEU A 67 -11.45 32.91 -46.17
C LEU A 67 -11.66 34.33 -45.60
N GLY A 68 -10.62 34.98 -45.07
CA GLY A 68 -10.69 36.31 -44.49
C GLY A 68 -11.33 36.38 -43.09
N ILE A 69 -11.57 35.27 -42.44
CA ILE A 69 -12.17 35.22 -41.10
C ILE A 69 -11.05 35.21 -40.04
N ALA A 70 -10.83 36.37 -39.43
CA ALA A 70 -9.75 36.58 -38.46
C ALA A 70 -10.11 36.11 -37.04
N LYS A 71 -11.40 36.05 -36.69
CA LYS A 71 -11.84 35.64 -35.33
C LYS A 71 -12.43 34.24 -35.34
N VAL A 72 -11.74 33.31 -34.70
CA VAL A 72 -12.21 31.93 -34.52
C VAL A 72 -12.60 31.76 -33.08
N ASP A 73 -13.89 31.64 -32.81
CA ASP A 73 -14.40 31.32 -31.48
C ASP A 73 -14.16 29.82 -31.22
N GLY A 74 -13.38 29.52 -30.19
CA GLY A 74 -13.09 28.17 -29.70
C GLY A 74 -11.98 28.22 -28.68
N ASP A 75 -12.27 27.77 -27.46
CA ASP A 75 -11.27 27.64 -26.42
C ASP A 75 -10.53 26.29 -26.56
N LEU A 76 -9.45 26.29 -27.36
CA LEU A 76 -8.59 25.15 -27.59
C LEU A 76 -7.99 24.64 -26.25
N ASP A 77 -7.67 25.58 -25.34
CA ASP A 77 -7.08 25.24 -24.07
C ASP A 77 -8.07 24.52 -23.14
N ALA A 78 -9.35 24.91 -23.19
CA ALA A 78 -10.40 24.18 -22.47
C ALA A 78 -10.61 22.76 -23.04
N ALA A 79 -10.64 22.62 -24.36
CA ALA A 79 -10.75 21.31 -25.03
C ALA A 79 -9.55 20.42 -24.72
N LYS A 80 -8.33 20.94 -24.75
CA LYS A 80 -7.11 20.22 -24.34
C LYS A 80 -7.16 19.78 -22.88
N ARG A 81 -7.53 20.68 -21.97
CA ARG A 81 -7.69 20.34 -20.55
C ARG A 81 -8.70 19.22 -20.34
N ALA A 82 -9.83 19.26 -21.06
CA ALA A 82 -10.84 18.22 -20.98
C ALA A 82 -10.34 16.84 -21.45
N VAL A 83 -9.57 16.79 -22.55
CA VAL A 83 -8.98 15.54 -23.07
C VAL A 83 -7.85 15.03 -22.19
N LEU A 84 -7.04 15.91 -21.62
CA LEU A 84 -5.94 15.55 -20.72
C LEU A 84 -6.44 15.21 -19.31
N ALA A 85 -7.66 15.61 -18.93
CA ALA A 85 -8.21 15.35 -17.62
C ALA A 85 -8.25 13.85 -17.33
N GLN A 86 -7.78 13.49 -16.15
CA GLN A 86 -7.79 12.10 -15.68
C GLN A 86 -9.23 11.73 -15.27
N PRO A 87 -9.77 10.59 -15.72
CA PRO A 87 -11.07 10.11 -15.24
C PRO A 87 -11.04 9.90 -13.73
N TRP A 88 -12.09 10.26 -13.02
CA TRP A 88 -12.18 10.20 -11.56
C TRP A 88 -11.89 8.78 -10.99
N TRP A 89 -12.34 7.73 -11.68
CA TRP A 89 -12.10 6.34 -11.25
C TRP A 89 -10.62 5.95 -11.32
N LEU A 90 -9.88 6.52 -12.27
CA LEU A 90 -8.45 6.27 -12.44
C LEU A 90 -7.63 7.06 -11.41
N ASP A 91 -8.08 8.26 -11.05
CA ASP A 91 -7.51 9.05 -9.96
C ASP A 91 -7.63 8.32 -8.61
N TRP A 92 -8.79 7.75 -8.33
CA TRP A 92 -9.05 6.95 -7.13
C TRP A 92 -8.35 5.57 -7.11
N THR A 93 -7.90 5.06 -8.23
CA THR A 93 -7.19 3.77 -8.31
C THR A 93 -5.69 3.96 -8.45
N ALA A 94 -5.25 4.55 -9.55
CA ALA A 94 -3.84 4.78 -9.83
C ALA A 94 -3.22 5.85 -8.91
N GLY A 95 -3.98 6.90 -8.57
CA GLY A 95 -3.52 7.98 -7.69
C GLY A 95 -3.26 7.53 -6.25
N LEU A 96 -3.98 6.52 -5.75
CA LEU A 96 -3.78 5.98 -4.40
C LEU A 96 -2.57 5.04 -4.29
N PHE A 97 -2.02 4.55 -5.41
CA PHE A 97 -0.89 3.61 -5.39
C PHE A 97 0.29 4.05 -4.51
N PRO A 98 0.82 5.30 -4.63
CA PRO A 98 1.97 5.71 -3.82
C PRO A 98 1.67 5.69 -2.31
N VAL A 99 0.47 6.09 -1.93
CA VAL A 99 0.04 6.11 -0.51
C VAL A 99 -0.10 4.69 0.03
N ILE A 100 -0.78 3.81 -0.71
CA ILE A 100 -0.98 2.41 -0.32
C ILE A 100 0.36 1.70 -0.23
N LEU A 101 1.26 1.92 -1.19
CA LEU A 101 2.61 1.37 -1.18
C LEU A 101 3.40 1.85 0.04
N ALA A 102 3.36 3.15 0.35
CA ALA A 102 4.04 3.71 1.53
C ALA A 102 3.52 3.07 2.82
N VAL A 103 2.20 2.96 2.99
CA VAL A 103 1.58 2.30 4.16
C VAL A 103 1.96 0.82 4.22
N PHE A 104 1.95 0.12 3.08
CA PHE A 104 2.37 -1.28 2.99
C PHE A 104 3.82 -1.46 3.43
N LEU A 105 4.75 -0.64 2.92
CA LEU A 105 6.17 -0.70 3.28
C LEU A 105 6.42 -0.37 4.75
N LEU A 106 5.80 0.70 5.27
CA LEU A 106 5.90 1.09 6.68
C LEU A 106 5.45 -0.06 7.60
N ARG A 107 4.25 -0.59 7.37
CA ARG A 107 3.67 -1.63 8.20
C ARG A 107 4.35 -2.99 8.03
N SER A 108 4.84 -3.30 6.83
CA SER A 108 5.48 -4.59 6.56
C SER A 108 6.90 -4.68 7.10
N PHE A 109 7.66 -3.59 7.05
CA PHE A 109 9.09 -3.62 7.32
C PHE A 109 9.53 -2.81 8.54
N LEU A 110 8.80 -1.75 8.89
CA LEU A 110 9.25 -0.82 9.93
C LEU A 110 8.50 -1.01 11.24
N PHE A 111 7.21 -0.72 11.28
CA PHE A 111 6.45 -0.63 12.52
C PHE A 111 5.09 -1.27 12.42
N GLU A 112 4.68 -1.94 13.49
CA GLU A 112 3.34 -2.52 13.62
C GLU A 112 2.71 -2.13 14.96
N PRO A 113 1.54 -1.46 14.94
CA PRO A 113 0.82 -1.15 16.18
C PRO A 113 0.12 -2.41 16.71
N PHE A 114 0.25 -2.68 18.01
CA PHE A 114 -0.45 -3.72 18.73
C PHE A 114 -1.16 -3.14 19.95
N LYS A 115 -2.28 -3.76 20.30
CA LYS A 115 -2.99 -3.51 21.55
C LYS A 115 -2.75 -4.69 22.48
N ILE A 116 -2.36 -4.43 23.72
CA ILE A 116 -2.08 -5.47 24.73
C ILE A 116 -3.39 -6.12 25.20
N PRO A 117 -3.61 -7.42 24.92
CA PRO A 117 -4.87 -8.08 25.24
C PRO A 117 -4.89 -8.69 26.66
N SER A 118 -3.74 -8.91 27.30
CA SER A 118 -3.64 -9.65 28.55
C SER A 118 -2.62 -9.06 29.53
N GLY A 119 -2.80 -9.32 30.83
CA GLY A 119 -1.94 -8.81 31.90
C GLY A 119 -0.61 -9.56 32.11
N SER A 120 -0.20 -10.45 31.19
CA SER A 120 1.00 -11.28 31.37
C SER A 120 2.32 -10.50 31.39
N MET A 121 2.29 -9.21 31.05
CA MET A 121 3.45 -8.32 31.01
C MET A 121 3.40 -7.21 32.09
N ILE A 122 2.43 -7.27 33.00
CA ILE A 122 2.34 -6.35 34.14
C ILE A 122 3.59 -6.53 35.04
N PRO A 123 4.21 -5.46 35.56
CA PRO A 123 3.78 -4.05 35.46
C PRO A 123 4.33 -3.29 34.23
N THR A 124 5.09 -3.94 33.36
CA THR A 124 5.77 -3.27 32.22
C THR A 124 4.76 -2.78 31.18
N LEU A 125 3.72 -3.58 30.89
CA LEU A 125 2.67 -3.25 29.93
C LEU A 125 1.31 -3.59 30.56
N MET A 126 0.37 -2.65 30.47
CA MET A 126 -0.98 -2.79 31.00
C MET A 126 -1.92 -3.35 29.93
N VAL A 127 -3.02 -3.96 30.36
CA VAL A 127 -4.09 -4.39 29.44
C VAL A 127 -4.71 -3.16 28.79
N GLY A 128 -4.77 -3.16 27.47
CA GLY A 128 -5.32 -2.03 26.69
C GLY A 128 -4.28 -1.07 26.16
N ASP A 129 -3.02 -1.12 26.62
CA ASP A 129 -1.94 -0.28 26.10
C ASP A 129 -1.76 -0.49 24.60
N LEU A 130 -1.48 0.62 23.89
CA LEU A 130 -1.08 0.62 22.49
C LEU A 130 0.44 0.71 22.42
N ILE A 131 1.04 -0.28 21.80
CA ILE A 131 2.49 -0.34 21.58
C ILE A 131 2.81 -0.30 20.09
N LEU A 132 4.00 0.20 19.77
CA LEU A 132 4.54 0.19 18.42
C LEU A 132 5.73 -0.76 18.36
N VAL A 133 5.55 -1.88 17.66
CA VAL A 133 6.57 -2.92 17.52
C VAL A 133 7.51 -2.55 16.38
N ASN A 134 8.83 -2.55 16.70
CA ASN A 134 9.88 -2.39 15.72
C ASN A 134 10.15 -3.74 15.03
N LYS A 135 9.84 -3.83 13.73
CA LYS A 135 9.94 -5.09 12.97
C LYS A 135 11.34 -5.39 12.43
N TYR A 136 12.19 -4.39 12.29
CA TYR A 136 13.53 -4.56 11.72
C TYR A 136 14.61 -4.83 12.77
N HIS A 137 14.29 -4.75 14.06
CA HIS A 137 15.29 -4.89 15.13
C HIS A 137 15.99 -6.25 15.08
N TYR A 138 15.24 -7.36 14.98
CA TYR A 138 15.78 -8.72 14.88
C TYR A 138 15.98 -9.19 13.43
N GLY A 139 15.87 -8.29 12.46
CA GLY A 139 16.08 -8.54 11.05
C GLY A 139 14.86 -8.29 10.19
N VAL A 140 15.13 -8.02 8.92
CA VAL A 140 14.10 -7.74 7.92
C VAL A 140 13.50 -9.04 7.40
N ARG A 141 12.18 -9.16 7.49
CA ARG A 141 11.42 -10.33 7.03
C ARG A 141 10.51 -9.97 5.87
N LEU A 142 10.36 -10.92 4.92
CA LEU A 142 9.40 -10.75 3.83
C LEU A 142 7.96 -10.71 4.40
N PRO A 143 7.16 -9.73 3.99
CA PRO A 143 5.74 -9.72 4.34
C PRO A 143 5.06 -10.99 3.79
N VAL A 144 3.94 -11.38 4.39
CA VAL A 144 3.14 -12.56 4.04
C VAL A 144 3.82 -13.90 4.38
N ILE A 145 5.00 -14.20 3.80
CA ILE A 145 5.74 -15.46 4.03
C ILE A 145 6.61 -15.46 5.30
N ASN A 146 6.85 -14.29 5.87
CA ASN A 146 7.65 -14.10 7.10
C ASN A 146 9.07 -14.70 7.07
N LYS A 147 9.65 -14.87 5.87
CA LYS A 147 11.01 -15.39 5.69
C LYS A 147 12.04 -14.30 6.01
N LEU A 148 13.00 -14.60 6.87
CA LEU A 148 14.11 -13.70 7.17
C LEU A 148 14.99 -13.50 5.94
N ILE A 149 15.22 -12.23 5.54
CA ILE A 149 16.09 -11.87 4.42
C ILE A 149 17.43 -11.34 4.93
N ILE A 150 17.36 -10.40 5.86
CA ILE A 150 18.54 -9.72 6.41
C ILE A 150 18.50 -9.91 7.93
N PRO A 151 19.41 -10.68 8.52
CA PRO A 151 19.55 -10.74 9.97
C PRO A 151 20.14 -9.42 10.49
N ASN A 152 19.69 -8.98 11.67
CA ASN A 152 20.22 -7.78 12.31
C ASN A 152 20.72 -8.14 13.73
N HIS A 153 19.91 -7.93 14.77
CA HIS A 153 20.29 -8.27 16.14
C HIS A 153 19.72 -9.63 16.56
N SER A 154 20.35 -10.26 17.54
CA SER A 154 19.81 -11.44 18.23
C SER A 154 19.08 -11.01 19.50
N PRO A 155 18.01 -11.73 19.91
CA PRO A 155 17.32 -11.47 21.16
C PRO A 155 18.28 -11.58 22.35
N GLN A 156 18.16 -10.63 23.29
CA GLN A 156 18.93 -10.60 24.52
C GLN A 156 18.04 -10.83 25.75
N ARG A 157 18.62 -11.25 26.86
CA ARG A 157 17.89 -11.39 28.12
C ARG A 157 17.30 -10.04 28.54
N GLY A 158 16.03 -10.04 28.90
CA GLY A 158 15.30 -8.84 29.29
C GLY A 158 14.53 -8.16 28.14
N ASP A 159 14.84 -8.48 26.87
CA ASP A 159 14.11 -7.93 25.74
C ASP A 159 12.61 -8.29 25.79
N VAL A 160 11.78 -7.34 25.44
CA VAL A 160 10.35 -7.57 25.21
C VAL A 160 10.16 -7.77 23.72
N MET A 161 9.72 -8.96 23.33
CA MET A 161 9.53 -9.29 21.93
C MET A 161 8.11 -9.76 21.61
N VAL A 162 7.66 -9.45 20.41
CA VAL A 162 6.44 -10.01 19.81
C VAL A 162 6.85 -11.13 18.87
N PHE A 163 6.20 -12.28 19.00
CA PHE A 163 6.46 -13.45 18.16
C PHE A 163 5.19 -14.24 17.91
N ARG A 164 5.16 -14.96 16.80
CA ARG A 164 4.05 -15.86 16.48
C ARG A 164 4.06 -17.09 17.38
N TYR A 165 2.89 -17.43 17.92
CA TYR A 165 2.76 -18.60 18.75
C TYR A 165 3.08 -19.88 17.95
N PRO A 166 4.02 -20.74 18.40
CA PRO A 166 4.50 -21.88 17.60
C PRO A 166 3.44 -22.93 17.25
N ARG A 167 2.41 -23.10 18.10
CA ARG A 167 1.33 -24.06 17.87
C ARG A 167 0.21 -23.49 16.99
N ASP A 168 0.07 -22.15 16.97
CA ASP A 168 -0.91 -21.45 16.16
C ASP A 168 -0.32 -20.12 15.68
N THR A 169 0.23 -20.13 14.47
CA THR A 169 0.91 -18.97 13.89
C THR A 169 -0.02 -17.81 13.51
N SER A 170 -1.33 -17.95 13.71
CA SER A 170 -2.30 -16.88 13.55
C SER A 170 -2.35 -15.92 14.74
N VAL A 171 -1.79 -16.35 15.90
CA VAL A 171 -1.79 -15.61 17.16
C VAL A 171 -0.41 -15.06 17.46
N ASP A 172 -0.34 -13.76 17.74
CA ASP A 172 0.89 -13.11 18.18
C ASP A 172 0.94 -13.05 19.72
N TYR A 173 2.09 -13.42 20.27
CA TYR A 173 2.39 -13.31 21.69
C TYR A 173 3.42 -12.23 21.96
N ILE A 174 3.27 -11.57 23.10
CA ILE A 174 4.28 -10.65 23.64
C ILE A 174 4.79 -11.20 24.95
N LYS A 175 6.11 -11.41 25.05
CA LYS A 175 6.78 -11.94 26.25
C LYS A 175 8.17 -11.32 26.41
N ARG A 176 8.68 -11.42 27.65
CA ARG A 176 10.06 -11.06 27.97
C ARG A 176 10.98 -12.24 27.79
N VAL A 177 12.12 -12.05 27.16
CA VAL A 177 13.17 -13.06 27.03
C VAL A 177 13.85 -13.23 28.40
N ILE A 178 13.72 -14.41 28.97
CA ILE A 178 14.34 -14.75 30.26
C ILE A 178 15.62 -15.56 30.09
N GLY A 179 15.76 -16.28 28.98
CA GLY A 179 16.94 -17.06 28.63
C GLY A 179 17.23 -17.04 27.14
N VAL A 180 18.46 -17.25 26.78
CA VAL A 180 18.97 -17.37 25.40
C VAL A 180 19.57 -18.77 25.19
N PRO A 181 19.81 -19.21 23.95
CA PRO A 181 20.41 -20.50 23.67
C PRO A 181 21.70 -20.73 24.47
N GLY A 182 21.78 -21.88 25.19
CA GLY A 182 22.89 -22.21 26.06
C GLY A 182 22.64 -21.94 27.55
N ASP A 183 21.54 -21.28 27.93
CA ASP A 183 21.20 -21.03 29.32
C ASP A 183 20.53 -22.24 29.96
N GLU A 184 20.91 -22.53 31.21
CA GLU A 184 20.15 -23.42 32.10
C GLU A 184 19.17 -22.58 32.92
N ILE A 185 17.89 -22.99 32.90
CA ILE A 185 16.81 -22.32 33.64
C ILE A 185 16.22 -23.32 34.61
N SER A 186 16.30 -22.98 35.89
CA SER A 186 15.61 -23.71 36.97
C SER A 186 14.52 -22.85 37.60
N TYR A 187 13.42 -23.46 37.98
CA TYR A 187 12.34 -22.77 38.70
C TYR A 187 11.66 -23.74 39.68
#